data_851e9e188100cf3a86b14b35fd9b0bc8
#
_entry.id   851e9e188100cf3a86b14b35fd9b0bc8
#
_cell.length_a   1.000
_cell.length_b   1.000
_cell.length_c   1.000
_cell.angle_alpha   90.00
_cell.angle_beta   90.00
_cell.angle_gamma   90.00
#
_symmetry.space_group_name_H-M   'P 1'
#
loop_
_entity.id
_entity.type
_entity.pdbx_description
1 polymer ?
#
loop_
_entity_poly.entity_id
_entity_poly.type
_entity_poly.pdbx_seq_one_letter_code
_entity_poly.pdbx_strand_id
1 'polypeptide(L)'
;SILRLVEPTSGEVIFEGNDITKLNHKELREYRKQAQIIFQDPYSSLNPRICIGDAIAEPMMIHGIEKDAKKRRERVCSLLEEVGLEASHYQRYPHEFSGGQRQRICIARALAVNPKLIICDESVSALDVSVQAQVLNLINRLKKEFHFTYIFISHDLSVVRFMSDRVVVMYNGKIQEMNEADVLFNNPQNDYTKKLIKALPG
;
A
#
# COMPACT_ATOMS: atom_id res chain seq x y z
N SER A 1 1.26 5.52 -13.10
CA SER A 1 2.34 5.04 -14.01
C SER A 1 3.04 3.79 -13.49
N ILE A 2 3.53 3.72 -12.23
CA ILE A 2 4.32 2.57 -11.72
C ILE A 2 3.60 1.22 -11.95
N LEU A 3 2.31 1.11 -11.67
CA LEU A 3 1.52 -0.11 -11.94
C LEU A 3 0.92 -0.16 -13.37
N ARG A 4 1.26 0.80 -14.24
CA ARG A 4 0.66 0.96 -15.58
C ARG A 4 -0.88 0.90 -15.56
N LEU A 5 -1.51 1.50 -14.54
CA LEU A 5 -2.94 1.79 -14.57
C LEU A 5 -3.24 2.92 -15.56
N VAL A 6 -2.27 3.83 -15.72
CA VAL A 6 -2.22 4.84 -16.76
C VAL A 6 -0.87 4.70 -17.47
N GLU A 7 -0.88 4.64 -18.80
CA GLU A 7 0.34 4.52 -19.59
C GLU A 7 1.22 5.77 -19.43
N PRO A 8 2.54 5.61 -19.24
CA PRO A 8 3.45 6.76 -19.21
C PRO A 8 3.61 7.33 -20.63
N THR A 9 3.66 8.65 -20.74
CA THR A 9 3.89 9.33 -22.03
C THR A 9 5.33 9.13 -22.51
N SER A 10 6.30 9.06 -21.59
CA SER A 10 7.72 8.84 -21.86
C SER A 10 8.44 8.37 -20.62
N GLY A 11 9.68 7.94 -20.78
CA GLY A 11 10.53 7.39 -19.71
C GLY A 11 10.32 5.89 -19.54
N GLU A 12 11.02 5.35 -18.56
CA GLU A 12 11.00 3.92 -18.24
C GLU A 12 10.78 3.69 -16.74
N VAL A 13 10.23 2.56 -16.38
CA VAL A 13 10.08 2.11 -14.99
C VAL A 13 10.71 0.74 -14.88
N ILE A 14 11.80 0.63 -14.12
CA ILE A 14 12.54 -0.61 -13.92
C ILE A 14 12.10 -1.27 -12.61
N PHE A 15 11.63 -2.50 -12.69
CA PHE A 15 11.32 -3.35 -11.55
C PHE A 15 12.04 -4.69 -11.68
N GLU A 16 12.85 -5.05 -10.69
CA GLU A 16 13.65 -6.30 -10.72
C GLU A 16 14.47 -6.45 -12.02
N GLY A 17 15.02 -5.34 -12.53
CA GLY A 17 15.81 -5.31 -13.77
C GLY A 17 15.00 -5.31 -15.07
N ASN A 18 13.67 -5.36 -15.00
CA ASN A 18 12.80 -5.37 -16.19
C ASN A 18 12.09 -4.03 -16.35
N ASP A 19 12.08 -3.51 -17.59
CA ASP A 19 11.31 -2.31 -17.93
C ASP A 19 9.81 -2.66 -18.07
N ILE A 20 9.04 -2.28 -17.07
CA ILE A 20 7.61 -2.60 -17.03
C ILE A 20 6.79 -1.85 -18.08
N THR A 21 7.34 -0.79 -18.67
CA THR A 21 6.63 -0.02 -19.72
C THR A 21 6.52 -0.81 -21.03
N LYS A 22 7.38 -1.80 -21.23
CA LYS A 22 7.44 -2.65 -22.42
C LYS A 22 6.73 -4.00 -22.27
N LEU A 23 6.25 -4.32 -21.06
CA LEU A 23 5.60 -5.60 -20.79
C LEU A 23 4.30 -5.75 -21.60
N ASN A 24 4.05 -6.93 -22.13
CA ASN A 24 2.76 -7.30 -22.70
C ASN A 24 1.72 -7.57 -21.58
N HIS A 25 0.44 -7.77 -21.95
CA HIS A 25 -0.64 -7.96 -20.98
C HIS A 25 -0.43 -9.13 -20.00
N LYS A 26 0.15 -10.23 -20.47
CA LYS A 26 0.42 -11.41 -19.63
C LYS A 26 1.53 -11.13 -18.63
N GLU A 27 2.62 -10.54 -19.08
CA GLU A 27 3.75 -10.13 -18.24
C GLU A 27 3.33 -9.05 -17.23
N LEU A 28 2.53 -8.08 -17.67
CA LEU A 28 1.98 -7.04 -16.79
C LEU A 28 1.10 -7.62 -15.69
N ARG A 29 0.34 -8.67 -15.97
CA ARG A 29 -0.43 -9.39 -14.96
C ARG A 29 0.48 -10.05 -13.91
N GLU A 30 1.57 -10.68 -14.34
CA GLU A 30 2.56 -11.27 -13.42
C GLU A 30 3.30 -10.19 -12.61
N TYR A 31 3.61 -9.05 -13.24
CA TYR A 31 4.16 -7.90 -12.52
C TYR A 31 3.19 -7.39 -11.44
N ARG A 32 1.90 -7.21 -11.77
CA ARG A 32 0.88 -6.75 -10.82
C ARG A 32 0.63 -7.71 -9.67
N LYS A 33 0.97 -8.98 -9.80
CA LYS A 33 1.03 -9.92 -8.68
C LYS A 33 2.11 -9.54 -7.67
N GLN A 34 3.27 -9.05 -8.17
CA GLN A 34 4.42 -8.68 -7.33
C GLN A 34 4.34 -7.23 -6.81
N ALA A 35 3.54 -6.38 -7.43
CA ALA A 35 3.38 -4.97 -7.08
C ALA A 35 1.90 -4.66 -6.87
N GLN A 36 1.54 -4.32 -5.64
CA GLN A 36 0.17 -4.05 -5.22
C GLN A 36 -0.03 -2.59 -4.83
N ILE A 37 -1.27 -2.14 -4.74
CA ILE A 37 -1.62 -0.79 -4.30
C ILE A 37 -2.69 -0.83 -3.22
N ILE A 38 -2.53 0.02 -2.23
CA ILE A 38 -3.53 0.34 -1.22
C ILE A 38 -3.95 1.78 -1.46
N PHE A 39 -5.21 1.97 -1.85
CA PHE A 39 -5.77 3.28 -2.16
C PHE A 39 -6.19 4.06 -0.90
N GLN A 40 -6.37 5.37 -1.08
CA GLN A 40 -6.77 6.33 -0.07
C GLN A 40 -8.13 5.98 0.57
N ASP A 41 -9.12 5.63 -0.24
CA ASP A 41 -10.47 5.36 0.21
C ASP A 41 -10.76 3.85 0.30
N PRO A 42 -10.82 3.29 1.52
CA PRO A 42 -11.15 1.88 1.70
C PRO A 42 -12.62 1.56 1.37
N TYR A 43 -13.51 2.56 1.35
CA TYR A 43 -14.92 2.36 1.01
C TYR A 43 -15.09 2.04 -0.48
N SER A 44 -14.47 2.83 -1.36
CA SER A 44 -14.51 2.60 -2.81
C SER A 44 -13.67 1.39 -3.24
N SER A 45 -12.71 0.98 -2.40
CA SER A 45 -11.79 -0.12 -2.70
C SER A 45 -12.39 -1.50 -2.47
N LEU A 46 -13.49 -1.62 -1.74
CA LEU A 46 -14.16 -2.88 -1.42
C LEU A 46 -15.57 -2.92 -2.04
N ASN A 47 -15.87 -3.98 -2.79
CA ASN A 47 -17.22 -4.17 -3.30
C ASN A 47 -18.18 -4.49 -2.13
N PRO A 48 -19.21 -3.65 -1.88
CA PRO A 48 -20.11 -3.84 -0.73
C PRO A 48 -21.01 -5.09 -0.84
N ARG A 49 -21.04 -5.75 -2.01
CA ARG A 49 -21.91 -6.92 -2.28
C ARG A 49 -21.22 -8.25 -2.07
N ILE A 50 -19.91 -8.26 -1.81
CA ILE A 50 -19.15 -9.49 -1.54
C ILE A 50 -18.60 -9.47 -0.12
N CYS A 51 -18.50 -10.63 0.52
CA CYS A 51 -17.92 -10.71 1.86
C CYS A 51 -16.42 -10.45 1.83
N ILE A 52 -15.87 -10.00 2.98
CA ILE A 52 -14.46 -9.60 3.04
C ILE A 52 -13.50 -10.75 2.78
N GLY A 53 -13.88 -11.97 3.17
CA GLY A 53 -13.06 -13.15 2.90
C GLY A 53 -12.90 -13.40 1.41
N ASP A 54 -13.97 -13.26 0.64
CA ASP A 54 -13.92 -13.41 -0.82
C ASP A 54 -13.19 -12.25 -1.49
N ALA A 55 -13.33 -11.02 -0.97
CA ALA A 55 -12.58 -9.86 -1.45
C ALA A 55 -11.05 -10.02 -1.26
N ILE A 56 -10.61 -10.66 -0.16
CA ILE A 56 -9.21 -10.99 0.09
C ILE A 56 -8.76 -12.17 -0.76
N ALA A 57 -9.62 -13.17 -1.01
CA ALA A 57 -9.32 -14.33 -1.82
C ALA A 57 -9.25 -14.02 -3.33
N GLU A 58 -9.95 -12.99 -3.80
CA GLU A 58 -10.08 -12.65 -5.22
C GLU A 58 -8.72 -12.53 -5.93
N PRO A 59 -7.72 -11.75 -5.46
CA PRO A 59 -6.42 -11.69 -6.11
C PRO A 59 -5.69 -13.04 -6.11
N MET A 60 -5.88 -13.89 -5.11
CA MET A 60 -5.31 -15.24 -5.12
C MET A 60 -5.90 -16.08 -6.26
N MET A 61 -7.21 -16.00 -6.48
CA MET A 61 -7.89 -16.71 -7.57
C MET A 61 -7.46 -16.18 -8.94
N ILE A 62 -7.41 -14.86 -9.11
CA ILE A 62 -6.97 -14.19 -10.34
C ILE A 62 -5.57 -14.65 -10.75
N HIS A 63 -4.66 -14.76 -9.80
CA HIS A 63 -3.25 -15.12 -10.04
C HIS A 63 -2.97 -16.62 -9.89
N GLY A 64 -3.99 -17.45 -9.67
CA GLY A 64 -3.85 -18.91 -9.55
C GLY A 64 -3.02 -19.36 -8.34
N ILE A 65 -3.03 -18.55 -7.26
CA ILE A 65 -2.37 -18.86 -6.00
C ILE A 65 -3.33 -19.70 -5.17
N GLU A 66 -2.84 -20.80 -4.61
CA GLU A 66 -3.60 -21.74 -3.79
C GLU A 66 -4.95 -22.13 -4.41
N LYS A 67 -4.90 -23.14 -5.28
CA LYS A 67 -6.07 -23.63 -6.02
C LYS A 67 -7.07 -24.38 -5.13
N ASP A 68 -6.60 -24.96 -4.04
CA ASP A 68 -7.44 -25.61 -3.05
C ASP A 68 -8.27 -24.58 -2.28
N ALA A 69 -9.60 -24.70 -2.36
CA ALA A 69 -10.52 -23.75 -1.74
C ALA A 69 -10.40 -23.72 -0.20
N LYS A 70 -10.12 -24.86 0.44
CA LYS A 70 -9.96 -24.96 1.89
C LYS A 70 -8.68 -24.25 2.33
N LYS A 71 -7.56 -24.54 1.69
CA LYS A 71 -6.27 -23.91 1.99
C LYS A 71 -6.30 -22.40 1.72
N ARG A 72 -6.95 -21.97 0.63
CA ARG A 72 -7.15 -20.56 0.34
C ARG A 72 -7.95 -19.86 1.43
N ARG A 73 -9.02 -20.48 1.94
CA ARG A 73 -9.79 -19.96 3.06
C ARG A 73 -8.94 -19.89 4.35
N GLU A 74 -8.17 -20.91 4.64
CA GLU A 74 -7.24 -20.94 5.78
C GLU A 74 -6.23 -19.78 5.69
N ARG A 75 -5.65 -19.56 4.50
CA ARG A 75 -4.73 -18.43 4.26
C ARG A 75 -5.40 -17.08 4.45
N VAL A 76 -6.64 -16.91 3.98
CA VAL A 76 -7.41 -15.67 4.19
C VAL A 76 -7.70 -15.45 5.66
N CYS A 77 -8.08 -16.48 6.41
CA CYS A 77 -8.28 -16.39 7.85
C CYS A 77 -7.01 -15.96 8.59
N SER A 78 -5.86 -16.56 8.24
CA SER A 78 -4.55 -16.14 8.77
C SER A 78 -4.25 -14.66 8.47
N LEU A 79 -4.50 -14.20 7.24
CA LEU A 79 -4.29 -12.79 6.87
C LEU A 79 -5.21 -11.84 7.65
N LEU A 80 -6.45 -12.23 7.93
CA LEU A 80 -7.34 -11.45 8.79
C LEU A 80 -6.76 -11.30 10.21
N GLU A 81 -6.26 -12.37 10.79
CA GLU A 81 -5.63 -12.35 12.11
C GLU A 81 -4.35 -11.50 12.12
N GLU A 82 -3.53 -11.59 11.07
CA GLU A 82 -2.32 -10.81 10.91
C GLU A 82 -2.58 -9.30 10.84
N VAL A 83 -3.72 -8.88 10.29
CA VAL A 83 -4.10 -7.46 10.30
C VAL A 83 -4.90 -7.06 11.55
N GLY A 84 -5.03 -7.97 12.55
CA GLY A 84 -5.71 -7.72 13.82
C GLY A 84 -7.23 -7.75 13.71
N LEU A 85 -7.75 -8.58 12.80
CA LEU A 85 -9.16 -8.95 12.70
C LEU A 85 -9.33 -10.41 13.12
N GLU A 86 -10.57 -10.88 13.19
CA GLU A 86 -10.87 -12.26 13.54
C GLU A 86 -11.15 -13.12 12.29
N ALA A 87 -10.76 -14.40 12.32
CA ALA A 87 -11.10 -15.36 11.26
C ALA A 87 -12.63 -15.48 11.04
N SER A 88 -13.41 -15.30 12.11
CA SER A 88 -14.89 -15.28 12.08
C SER A 88 -15.47 -14.18 11.20
N HIS A 89 -14.69 -13.12 10.94
CA HIS A 89 -15.09 -12.01 10.08
C HIS A 89 -15.15 -12.38 8.59
N TYR A 90 -14.66 -13.53 8.16
CA TYR A 90 -14.60 -13.96 6.77
C TYR A 90 -15.89 -13.71 5.99
N GLN A 91 -17.05 -14.05 6.58
CA GLN A 91 -18.36 -13.97 5.93
C GLN A 91 -19.07 -12.62 6.09
N ARG A 92 -18.48 -11.68 6.82
CA ARG A 92 -19.04 -10.35 6.98
C ARG A 92 -18.82 -9.47 5.75
N TYR A 93 -19.66 -8.45 5.61
CA TYR A 93 -19.63 -7.50 4.51
C TYR A 93 -18.90 -6.23 4.89
N PRO A 94 -18.32 -5.47 3.91
CA PRO A 94 -17.58 -4.25 4.20
C PRO A 94 -18.31 -3.22 5.05
N HIS A 95 -19.64 -3.09 4.90
CA HIS A 95 -20.43 -2.12 5.65
C HIS A 95 -20.54 -2.40 7.15
N GLU A 96 -20.19 -3.61 7.59
CA GLU A 96 -20.17 -4.01 9.00
C GLU A 96 -18.88 -3.61 9.74
N PHE A 97 -17.94 -2.94 9.06
CA PHE A 97 -16.64 -2.58 9.59
C PHE A 97 -16.43 -1.07 9.66
N SER A 98 -15.66 -0.62 10.65
CA SER A 98 -15.18 0.76 10.74
C SER A 98 -14.20 1.10 9.61
N GLY A 99 -13.93 2.39 9.37
CA GLY A 99 -12.96 2.84 8.36
C GLY A 99 -11.59 2.21 8.55
N GLY A 100 -11.05 2.20 9.76
CA GLY A 100 -9.77 1.57 10.09
C GLY A 100 -9.75 0.05 9.89
N GLN A 101 -10.86 -0.63 10.21
CA GLN A 101 -10.98 -2.07 9.95
C GLN A 101 -11.06 -2.35 8.45
N ARG A 102 -11.76 -1.54 7.65
CA ARG A 102 -11.76 -1.66 6.18
C ARG A 102 -10.37 -1.43 5.60
N GLN A 103 -9.62 -0.48 6.13
CA GLN A 103 -8.22 -0.28 5.70
C GLN A 103 -7.36 -1.52 5.97
N ARG A 104 -7.52 -2.16 7.14
CA ARG A 104 -6.85 -3.43 7.45
C ARG A 104 -7.25 -4.55 6.50
N ILE A 105 -8.51 -4.62 6.06
CA ILE A 105 -8.98 -5.56 5.03
C ILE A 105 -8.30 -5.29 3.68
N CYS A 106 -8.16 -4.02 3.26
CA CYS A 106 -7.44 -3.66 2.05
C CYS A 106 -5.95 -4.04 2.12
N ILE A 107 -5.32 -3.90 3.29
CA ILE A 107 -3.95 -4.35 3.53
C ILE A 107 -3.86 -5.89 3.41
N ALA A 108 -4.76 -6.64 4.05
CA ALA A 108 -4.83 -8.11 3.95
C ALA A 108 -4.99 -8.56 2.49
N ARG A 109 -5.85 -7.89 1.71
CA ARG A 109 -6.05 -8.16 0.29
C ARG A 109 -4.78 -7.94 -0.53
N ALA A 110 -4.04 -6.86 -0.27
CA ALA A 110 -2.77 -6.60 -0.94
C ALA A 110 -1.72 -7.68 -0.62
N LEU A 111 -1.67 -8.14 0.62
CA LEU A 111 -0.74 -9.19 1.08
C LEU A 111 -1.09 -10.60 0.59
N ALA A 112 -2.34 -10.83 0.14
CA ALA A 112 -2.82 -12.16 -0.25
C ALA A 112 -2.00 -12.79 -1.39
N VAL A 113 -1.36 -11.99 -2.23
CA VAL A 113 -0.52 -12.44 -3.35
C VAL A 113 0.98 -12.46 -3.03
N ASN A 114 1.36 -12.15 -1.78
CA ASN A 114 2.76 -12.10 -1.34
C ASN A 114 3.61 -11.13 -2.19
N PRO A 115 3.26 -9.85 -2.25
CA PRO A 115 3.90 -8.88 -3.13
C PRO A 115 5.32 -8.53 -2.65
N LYS A 116 6.18 -8.11 -3.59
CA LYS A 116 7.50 -7.53 -3.29
C LYS A 116 7.42 -6.01 -3.08
N LEU A 117 6.43 -5.36 -3.68
CA LEU A 117 6.22 -3.91 -3.62
C LEU A 117 4.76 -3.61 -3.28
N ILE A 118 4.55 -2.71 -2.31
CA ILE A 118 3.23 -2.16 -2.01
C ILE A 118 3.30 -0.64 -2.16
N ILE A 119 2.40 -0.07 -2.95
CA ILE A 119 2.22 1.39 -3.05
C ILE A 119 1.09 1.77 -2.12
N CYS A 120 1.38 2.61 -1.13
CA CYS A 120 0.40 3.17 -0.19
C CYS A 120 0.09 4.60 -0.66
N ASP A 121 -1.03 4.78 -1.35
CA ASP A 121 -1.43 6.07 -1.92
C ASP A 121 -2.42 6.76 -0.96
N GLU A 122 -1.89 7.69 -0.12
CA GLU A 122 -2.62 8.38 0.95
C GLU A 122 -3.47 7.45 1.84
N SER A 123 -3.01 6.23 2.01
CA SER A 123 -3.76 5.09 2.56
C SER A 123 -4.27 5.26 4.01
N VAL A 124 -3.92 6.33 4.69
CA VAL A 124 -4.34 6.61 6.07
C VAL A 124 -4.96 8.00 6.26
N SER A 125 -4.99 8.84 5.21
CA SER A 125 -5.43 10.24 5.32
C SER A 125 -6.91 10.42 5.68
N ALA A 126 -7.74 9.42 5.40
CA ALA A 126 -9.17 9.43 5.70
C ALA A 126 -9.51 8.89 7.11
N LEU A 127 -8.49 8.54 7.91
CA LEU A 127 -8.66 7.95 9.24
C LEU A 127 -8.39 9.00 10.34
N ASP A 128 -9.05 8.84 11.48
CA ASP A 128 -8.70 9.63 12.66
C ASP A 128 -7.27 9.31 13.16
N VAL A 129 -6.65 10.26 13.88
CA VAL A 129 -5.23 10.20 14.25
C VAL A 129 -4.87 8.92 15.01
N SER A 130 -5.73 8.45 15.90
CA SER A 130 -5.46 7.26 16.71
C SER A 130 -5.50 5.97 15.88
N VAL A 131 -6.46 5.85 14.98
CA VAL A 131 -6.58 4.71 14.04
C VAL A 131 -5.47 4.76 13.00
N GLN A 132 -5.12 5.96 12.50
CA GLN A 132 -3.98 6.17 11.62
C GLN A 132 -2.68 5.61 12.21
N ALA A 133 -2.35 5.97 13.45
CA ALA A 133 -1.15 5.46 14.14
C ALA A 133 -1.15 3.92 14.24
N GLN A 134 -2.29 3.31 14.53
CA GLN A 134 -2.42 1.86 14.58
C GLN A 134 -2.17 1.20 13.21
N VAL A 135 -2.69 1.79 12.13
CA VAL A 135 -2.50 1.26 10.77
C VAL A 135 -1.05 1.43 10.30
N LEU A 136 -0.41 2.56 10.61
CA LEU A 136 1.01 2.78 10.29
C LEU A 136 1.92 1.78 11.01
N ASN A 137 1.71 1.55 12.31
CA ASN A 137 2.43 0.54 13.07
C ASN A 137 2.19 -0.87 12.51
N LEU A 138 0.96 -1.19 12.09
CA LEU A 138 0.63 -2.44 11.43
C LEU A 138 1.44 -2.62 10.14
N ILE A 139 1.47 -1.62 9.25
CA ILE A 139 2.23 -1.68 8.00
C ILE A 139 3.72 -1.90 8.27
N ASN A 140 4.31 -1.18 9.25
CA ASN A 140 5.72 -1.33 9.62
C ASN A 140 6.03 -2.73 10.18
N ARG A 141 5.13 -3.33 10.96
CA ARG A 141 5.25 -4.71 11.43
C ARG A 141 5.20 -5.69 10.25
N LEU A 142 4.20 -5.56 9.39
CA LEU A 142 4.01 -6.44 8.24
C LEU A 142 5.16 -6.32 7.21
N LYS A 143 5.75 -5.13 7.02
CA LYS A 143 6.96 -4.94 6.20
C LYS A 143 8.09 -5.86 6.65
N LYS A 144 8.32 -5.95 7.96
CA LYS A 144 9.39 -6.81 8.53
C LYS A 144 9.06 -8.29 8.41
N GLU A 145 7.80 -8.65 8.59
CA GLU A 145 7.32 -10.03 8.58
C GLU A 145 7.24 -10.63 7.17
N PHE A 146 6.72 -9.86 6.21
CA PHE A 146 6.53 -10.27 4.82
C PHE A 146 7.66 -9.84 3.87
N HIS A 147 8.65 -9.08 4.35
CA HIS A 147 9.82 -8.64 3.60
C HIS A 147 9.51 -7.90 2.29
N PHE A 148 8.46 -7.08 2.25
CA PHE A 148 8.15 -6.24 1.08
C PHE A 148 8.75 -4.84 1.20
N THR A 149 8.99 -4.21 0.05
CA THR A 149 9.28 -2.78 -0.05
C THR A 149 7.97 -2.01 -0.19
N TYR A 150 7.88 -0.78 0.33
CA TYR A 150 6.75 0.09 0.03
C TYR A 150 7.18 1.46 -0.51
N ILE A 151 6.30 2.04 -1.33
CA ILE A 151 6.29 3.46 -1.67
C ILE A 151 5.13 4.09 -0.93
N PHE A 152 5.42 4.98 0.02
CA PHE A 152 4.40 5.62 0.84
C PHE A 152 4.20 7.06 0.35
N ILE A 153 3.01 7.37 -0.15
CA ILE A 153 2.63 8.70 -0.62
C ILE A 153 1.75 9.34 0.45
N SER A 154 2.14 10.52 0.91
CA SER A 154 1.39 11.28 1.91
C SER A 154 1.71 12.77 1.80
N HIS A 155 0.76 13.59 2.20
CA HIS A 155 0.95 15.03 2.41
C HIS A 155 1.32 15.35 3.89
N ASP A 156 1.22 14.38 4.79
CA ASP A 156 1.62 14.53 6.20
C ASP A 156 3.11 14.17 6.37
N LEU A 157 3.94 15.17 6.57
CA LEU A 157 5.38 15.01 6.72
C LEU A 157 5.76 14.25 7.99
N SER A 158 4.96 14.31 9.06
CA SER A 158 5.20 13.56 10.30
C SER A 158 5.06 12.06 10.04
N VAL A 159 4.04 11.69 9.26
CA VAL A 159 3.83 10.32 8.81
C VAL A 159 4.96 9.87 7.89
N VAL A 160 5.35 10.71 6.92
CA VAL A 160 6.48 10.40 6.00
C VAL A 160 7.77 10.16 6.79
N ARG A 161 8.08 11.00 7.76
CA ARG A 161 9.27 10.85 8.63
C ARG A 161 9.25 9.54 9.43
N PHE A 162 8.09 9.16 9.93
CA PHE A 162 7.92 7.92 10.71
C PHE A 162 8.04 6.65 9.86
N MET A 163 7.56 6.72 8.61
CA MET A 163 7.45 5.53 7.74
C MET A 163 8.69 5.29 6.88
N SER A 164 9.40 6.34 6.46
CA SER A 164 10.31 6.26 5.32
C SER A 164 11.78 6.18 5.72
N ASP A 165 12.54 5.31 5.06
CA ASP A 165 14.01 5.28 5.12
C ASP A 165 14.58 6.36 4.17
N ARG A 166 13.94 6.58 3.00
CA ARG A 166 14.30 7.60 2.00
C ARG A 166 13.07 8.39 1.61
N VAL A 167 13.23 9.68 1.35
CA VAL A 167 12.14 10.60 1.03
C VAL A 167 12.41 11.28 -0.31
N VAL A 168 11.35 11.37 -1.12
CA VAL A 168 11.32 12.14 -2.37
C VAL A 168 10.29 13.26 -2.20
N VAL A 169 10.74 14.50 -2.31
CA VAL A 169 9.87 15.69 -2.30
C VAL A 169 9.52 16.06 -3.73
N MET A 170 8.22 16.14 -4.02
CA MET A 170 7.72 16.50 -5.34
C MET A 170 6.93 17.82 -5.29
N TYR A 171 7.07 18.63 -6.33
CA TYR A 171 6.28 19.84 -6.54
C TYR A 171 6.02 20.06 -8.02
N ASN A 172 4.75 20.30 -8.38
CA ASN A 172 4.32 20.47 -9.78
C ASN A 172 4.83 19.37 -10.73
N GLY A 173 4.75 18.10 -10.29
CA GLY A 173 5.16 16.94 -11.08
C GLY A 173 6.67 16.75 -11.23
N LYS A 174 7.50 17.55 -10.52
CA LYS A 174 8.97 17.45 -10.57
C LYS A 174 9.53 17.09 -9.21
N ILE A 175 10.56 16.26 -9.22
CA ILE A 175 11.35 15.98 -8.01
C ILE A 175 12.14 17.23 -7.66
N GLN A 176 11.96 17.71 -6.44
CA GLN A 176 12.67 18.88 -5.90
C GLN A 176 13.89 18.45 -5.10
N GLU A 177 13.75 17.38 -4.31
CA GLU A 177 14.80 16.85 -3.47
C GLU A 177 14.57 15.38 -3.19
N MET A 178 15.65 14.60 -3.06
CA MET A 178 15.60 13.20 -2.66
C MET A 178 16.80 12.90 -1.76
N ASN A 179 16.56 12.33 -0.59
CA ASN A 179 17.63 11.96 0.35
C ASN A 179 17.15 10.92 1.35
N GLU A 180 18.05 10.38 2.17
CA GLU A 180 17.72 9.66 3.40
C GLU A 180 16.83 10.54 4.28
N ALA A 181 15.85 9.93 4.97
CA ALA A 181 14.85 10.69 5.73
C ALA A 181 15.52 11.62 6.78
N ASP A 182 16.43 11.08 7.59
CA ASP A 182 17.11 11.88 8.63
C ASP A 182 17.87 13.06 8.05
N VAL A 183 18.54 12.89 6.91
CA VAL A 183 19.29 13.98 6.24
C VAL A 183 18.31 15.03 5.71
N LEU A 184 17.25 14.63 5.05
CA LEU A 184 16.28 15.54 4.44
C LEU A 184 15.54 16.37 5.50
N PHE A 185 15.13 15.75 6.61
CA PHE A 185 14.42 16.45 7.67
C PHE A 185 15.31 17.36 8.52
N ASN A 186 16.59 17.00 8.73
CA ASN A 186 17.49 17.79 9.57
C ASN A 186 18.30 18.84 8.78
N ASN A 187 18.58 18.60 7.49
CA ASN A 187 19.39 19.48 6.64
C ASN A 187 18.86 19.55 5.19
N PRO A 188 17.62 20.02 4.97
CA PRO A 188 17.05 20.15 3.64
C PRO A 188 17.84 21.15 2.80
N GLN A 189 18.12 20.81 1.54
CA GLN A 189 18.87 21.65 0.62
C GLN A 189 17.97 22.54 -0.24
N ASN A 190 16.83 22.00 -0.71
CA ASN A 190 15.89 22.70 -1.56
C ASN A 190 15.01 23.67 -0.77
N ASP A 191 14.80 24.88 -1.29
CA ASP A 191 14.01 25.92 -0.60
C ASP A 191 12.54 25.54 -0.42
N TYR A 192 11.96 24.76 -1.34
CA TYR A 192 10.60 24.23 -1.19
C TYR A 192 10.53 23.23 -0.03
N THR A 193 11.49 22.31 0.05
CA THR A 193 11.61 21.35 1.17
C THR A 193 11.76 22.07 2.51
N LYS A 194 12.61 23.11 2.57
CA LYS A 194 12.78 23.95 3.78
C LYS A 194 11.46 24.57 4.24
N LYS A 195 10.67 25.10 3.29
CA LYS A 195 9.35 25.67 3.59
C LYS A 195 8.38 24.64 4.11
N LEU A 196 8.33 23.44 3.49
CA LEU A 196 7.48 22.35 3.94
C LEU A 196 7.81 21.90 5.37
N ILE A 197 9.10 21.69 5.67
CA ILE A 197 9.54 21.24 7.00
C ILE A 197 9.29 22.31 8.06
N LYS A 198 9.48 23.61 7.75
CA LYS A 198 9.17 24.71 8.67
C LYS A 198 7.68 24.85 9.01
N ALA A 199 6.81 24.32 8.16
CA ALA A 199 5.36 24.33 8.39
C ALA A 199 4.88 23.18 9.30
N LEU A 200 5.77 22.25 9.69
CA LEU A 200 5.43 21.23 10.67
C LEU A 200 5.14 21.87 12.03
N PRO A 201 4.05 21.49 12.68
CA PRO A 201 3.83 21.87 14.07
C PRO A 201 4.97 21.26 14.92
N GLY A 202 5.56 22.08 15.78
CA GLY A 202 6.63 21.69 16.71
C GLY A 202 6.14 20.73 17.79
#